data_02e5056db4890ac5d5c25dcb07f916ae
#
_entry.id   02e5056db4890ac5d5c25dcb07f916ae
#
_cell.length_a   1.000
_cell.length_b   1.000
_cell.length_c   1.000
_cell.angle_alpha   90.00
_cell.angle_beta   90.00
_cell.angle_gamma   90.00
#
_symmetry.space_group_name_H-M   'P 1'
#
loop_
_entity.id
_entity.type
_entity.pdbx_description
1 polymer ?
#
loop_
_entity_poly.entity_id
_entity_poly.type
_entity_poly.pdbx_seq_one_letter_code
_entity_poly.pdbx_strand_id
1 'polypeptide(L)'
;IHNDNYTKGEAIISVTGLLQPPRIRLLAKEHSDNLVIDVSSEIWKLLGQSVHNILERANEDNKDTITEQRMYSVVKDWTISGQTDSIDINDNILKDYKVTSVWSIVSAQTEGKAEWEQQLNLYAYLYRKETGKNIDGLNIIAIARDWNKNQYMRSGGDYPPSPISVIQIDMWSDEEQERFVNERVSIHQDAEIGYLINNDLPLCTDAERWKRKDTYRVEKKGRKSAVRLLDTQEEADEFVEGHKDSKLLNVVFAKGESIRCKDYCDVAEFCNQYKNEESK
;
A
#
# COMPACT_ATOMS: atom_id res chain seq x y z
N ILE A 1 14.44 14.15 9.72
CA ILE A 1 13.84 13.17 8.78
C ILE A 1 14.97 12.39 8.10
N HIS A 2 16.03 13.04 7.57
CA HIS A 2 17.17 12.36 6.92
C HIS A 2 18.07 11.56 7.85
N ASN A 3 17.96 11.72 9.15
CA ASN A 3 18.76 11.02 10.17
C ASN A 3 17.92 9.99 10.95
N ASP A 4 16.86 9.48 10.34
CA ASP A 4 16.09 8.37 10.90
C ASP A 4 16.97 7.11 10.91
N ASN A 5 17.27 6.62 12.10
CA ASN A 5 18.12 5.44 12.33
C ASN A 5 17.35 4.11 12.14
N TYR A 6 16.14 4.16 11.54
CA TYR A 6 15.42 2.93 11.23
C TYR A 6 16.24 2.05 10.29
N THR A 7 16.49 0.85 10.70
CA THR A 7 17.19 -0.15 9.90
C THR A 7 16.37 -1.43 9.83
N LYS A 8 16.56 -2.21 8.77
CA LYS A 8 16.03 -3.57 8.65
C LYS A 8 16.79 -4.59 9.54
N GLY A 9 17.69 -4.13 10.39
CA GLY A 9 18.62 -4.97 11.11
C GLY A 9 19.60 -5.68 10.15
N GLU A 10 19.98 -6.90 10.47
CA GLU A 10 20.92 -7.71 9.67
C GLU A 10 20.22 -8.44 8.51
N ALA A 11 18.93 -8.15 8.25
CA ALA A 11 18.18 -8.80 7.17
C ALA A 11 18.59 -8.32 5.78
N ILE A 12 18.48 -9.21 4.79
CA ILE A 12 18.64 -8.87 3.38
C ILE A 12 17.48 -8.00 2.93
N ILE A 13 16.24 -8.34 3.38
CA ILE A 13 15.02 -7.62 3.03
C ILE A 13 14.06 -7.57 4.22
N SER A 14 13.37 -6.43 4.41
CA SER A 14 12.27 -6.32 5.37
C SER A 14 10.95 -6.80 4.74
N VAL A 15 9.95 -7.11 5.59
CA VAL A 15 8.58 -7.43 5.12
C VAL A 15 8.04 -6.33 4.21
N THR A 16 8.18 -5.07 4.58
CA THR A 16 7.74 -3.95 3.73
C THR A 16 8.48 -3.88 2.41
N GLY A 17 9.78 -4.17 2.40
CA GLY A 17 10.59 -4.26 1.18
C GLY A 17 10.18 -5.45 0.31
N LEU A 18 9.85 -6.59 0.93
CA LEU A 18 9.40 -7.81 0.24
C LEU A 18 8.03 -7.61 -0.44
N LEU A 19 7.17 -6.79 0.13
CA LEU A 19 5.87 -6.45 -0.44
C LEU A 19 5.94 -5.41 -1.57
N GLN A 20 7.03 -4.66 -1.66
CA GLN A 20 7.21 -3.73 -2.78
C GLN A 20 7.47 -4.47 -4.09
N PRO A 21 7.14 -3.89 -5.26
CA PRO A 21 7.60 -4.38 -6.54
C PRO A 21 9.14 -4.45 -6.59
N PRO A 22 9.74 -5.55 -7.07
CA PRO A 22 11.20 -5.65 -7.17
C PRO A 22 11.85 -4.53 -7.98
N ARG A 23 11.19 -4.06 -9.04
CA ARG A 23 11.63 -2.92 -9.84
C ARG A 23 11.86 -1.66 -9.00
N ILE A 24 10.91 -1.31 -8.12
CA ILE A 24 11.02 -0.13 -7.26
C ILE A 24 12.20 -0.29 -6.30
N ARG A 25 12.31 -1.46 -5.65
CA ARG A 25 13.39 -1.75 -4.71
C ARG A 25 14.77 -1.65 -5.35
N LEU A 26 14.94 -2.23 -6.53
CA LEU A 26 16.24 -2.26 -7.21
C LEU A 26 16.63 -0.87 -7.75
N LEU A 27 15.70 -0.13 -8.35
CA LEU A 27 15.94 1.25 -8.76
C LEU A 27 16.24 2.16 -7.57
N ALA A 28 15.56 2.00 -6.44
CA ALA A 28 15.84 2.77 -5.22
C ALA A 28 17.24 2.47 -4.67
N LYS A 29 17.69 1.20 -4.75
CA LYS A 29 19.03 0.81 -4.35
C LYS A 29 20.10 1.41 -5.27
N GLU A 30 19.87 1.36 -6.59
CA GLU A 30 20.82 1.89 -7.59
C GLU A 30 20.94 3.40 -7.53
N HIS A 31 19.83 4.10 -7.36
CA HIS A 31 19.78 5.57 -7.40
C HIS A 31 19.69 6.21 -6.01
N SER A 32 20.09 5.50 -4.94
CA SER A 32 19.98 5.98 -3.55
C SER A 32 20.56 7.38 -3.34
N ASP A 33 21.68 7.69 -4.00
CA ASP A 33 22.37 8.97 -3.87
C ASP A 33 21.73 10.10 -4.71
N ASN A 34 20.84 9.74 -5.63
CA ASN A 34 20.20 10.67 -6.57
C ASN A 34 18.71 10.89 -6.27
N LEU A 35 18.16 10.18 -5.28
CA LEU A 35 16.75 10.32 -4.92
C LEU A 35 16.51 11.70 -4.29
N VAL A 36 15.65 12.48 -4.92
CA VAL A 36 15.18 13.76 -4.38
C VAL A 36 13.81 13.53 -3.75
N ILE A 37 13.75 13.63 -2.43
CA ILE A 37 12.51 13.48 -1.68
C ILE A 37 12.02 14.87 -1.28
N ASP A 38 10.81 15.23 -1.69
CA ASP A 38 10.17 16.45 -1.25
C ASP A 38 9.80 16.32 0.24
N VAL A 39 10.31 17.23 1.07
CA VAL A 39 10.05 17.25 2.52
C VAL A 39 8.55 17.33 2.82
N SER A 40 7.75 17.95 1.95
CA SER A 40 6.29 18.03 2.13
C SER A 40 5.60 16.67 2.00
N SER A 41 6.16 15.73 1.21
CA SER A 41 5.64 14.36 1.09
C SER A 41 5.92 13.52 2.34
N GLU A 42 7.00 13.84 3.08
CA GLU A 42 7.42 13.14 4.29
C GLU A 42 6.58 13.47 5.54
N ILE A 43 5.72 14.51 5.48
CA ILE A 43 4.93 14.93 6.64
C ILE A 43 4.00 13.82 7.17
N TRP A 44 3.48 13.01 6.26
CA TRP A 44 2.58 11.90 6.64
C TRP A 44 3.34 10.73 7.26
N LYS A 45 4.56 10.47 6.79
CA LYS A 45 5.47 9.50 7.38
C LYS A 45 5.88 9.95 8.79
N LEU A 46 6.25 11.21 8.95
CA LEU A 46 6.58 11.79 10.25
C LEU A 46 5.40 11.69 11.23
N LEU A 47 4.18 11.99 10.78
CA LEU A 47 2.99 11.84 11.60
C LEU A 47 2.78 10.38 12.03
N GLY A 48 2.91 9.44 11.10
CA GLY A 48 2.84 8.01 11.39
C GLY A 48 3.86 7.59 12.45
N GLN A 49 5.14 7.89 12.24
CA GLN A 49 6.22 7.60 13.19
C GLN A 49 5.97 8.22 14.57
N SER A 50 5.46 9.45 14.62
CA SER A 50 5.15 10.11 15.90
C SER A 50 4.05 9.38 16.67
N VAL A 51 3.03 8.89 15.99
CA VAL A 51 1.95 8.10 16.61
C VAL A 51 2.50 6.77 17.13
N HIS A 52 3.30 6.05 16.32
CA HIS A 52 3.93 4.79 16.75
C HIS A 52 4.77 5.00 18.01
N ASN A 53 5.67 5.98 18.04
CA ASN A 53 6.51 6.30 19.19
C ASN A 53 5.73 6.67 20.45
N ILE A 54 4.55 7.32 20.31
CA ILE A 54 3.69 7.64 21.45
C ILE A 54 3.02 6.37 21.98
N LEU A 55 2.52 5.52 21.09
CA LEU A 55 1.84 4.27 21.46
C LEU A 55 2.82 3.24 22.05
N GLU A 56 4.04 3.16 21.52
CA GLU A 56 5.12 2.36 22.08
C GLU A 56 5.39 2.77 23.54
N ARG A 57 5.69 4.04 23.79
CA ARG A 57 5.95 4.56 25.15
C ARG A 57 4.75 4.34 26.10
N ALA A 58 3.53 4.47 25.59
CA ALA A 58 2.34 4.24 26.40
C ALA A 58 2.20 2.78 26.86
N ASN A 59 2.85 1.85 26.17
CA ASN A 59 2.81 0.42 26.48
C ASN A 59 4.10 -0.13 27.12
N GLU A 60 5.13 0.70 27.37
CA GLU A 60 6.43 0.26 27.94
C GLU A 60 6.27 -0.53 29.25
N ASP A 61 5.35 -0.12 30.13
CA ASP A 61 5.10 -0.77 31.41
C ASP A 61 4.01 -1.85 31.34
N ASN A 62 3.40 -2.06 30.18
CA ASN A 62 2.31 -3.02 30.00
C ASN A 62 2.87 -4.43 29.74
N LYS A 63 2.82 -5.27 30.78
CA LYS A 63 3.32 -6.66 30.73
C LYS A 63 2.50 -7.58 29.84
N ASP A 64 1.30 -7.18 29.47
CA ASP A 64 0.38 -7.94 28.62
C ASP A 64 0.55 -7.63 27.14
N THR A 65 1.53 -6.77 26.80
CA THR A 65 1.76 -6.33 25.42
C THR A 65 3.24 -6.40 25.10
N ILE A 66 3.58 -6.97 23.95
CA ILE A 66 4.90 -6.88 23.33
C ILE A 66 4.85 -5.76 22.29
N THR A 67 5.76 -4.79 22.33
CA THR A 67 5.83 -3.65 21.40
C THR A 67 7.12 -3.69 20.58
N GLU A 68 7.04 -3.22 19.34
CA GLU A 68 8.19 -2.98 18.42
C GLU A 68 9.16 -4.18 18.33
N GLN A 69 8.59 -5.41 18.44
CA GLN A 69 9.41 -6.62 18.35
C GLN A 69 9.86 -6.86 16.91
N ARG A 70 11.18 -6.84 16.71
CA ARG A 70 11.77 -7.26 15.43
C ARG A 70 11.99 -8.76 15.42
N MET A 71 11.52 -9.38 14.34
CA MET A 71 11.57 -10.82 14.12
C MET A 71 12.28 -11.14 12.83
N TYR A 72 12.87 -12.35 12.77
CA TYR A 72 13.66 -12.80 11.63
C TYR A 72 13.25 -14.21 11.20
N SER A 73 13.42 -14.47 9.91
CA SER A 73 13.37 -15.84 9.35
C SER A 73 14.27 -15.96 8.13
N VAL A 74 14.81 -17.16 7.91
CA VAL A 74 15.57 -17.46 6.68
C VAL A 74 14.66 -18.19 5.71
N VAL A 75 14.53 -17.65 4.50
CA VAL A 75 13.73 -18.19 3.41
C VAL A 75 14.58 -18.19 2.14
N LYS A 76 14.81 -19.36 1.55
CA LYS A 76 15.64 -19.51 0.33
C LYS A 76 16.97 -18.76 0.43
N ASP A 77 17.70 -18.93 1.53
CA ASP A 77 18.98 -18.29 1.85
C ASP A 77 18.92 -16.77 2.07
N TRP A 78 17.75 -16.16 2.03
CA TRP A 78 17.56 -14.76 2.40
C TRP A 78 17.05 -14.62 3.84
N THR A 79 17.72 -13.78 4.62
CA THR A 79 17.19 -13.35 5.92
C THR A 79 16.17 -12.26 5.70
N ILE A 80 14.94 -12.51 6.15
CA ILE A 80 13.83 -11.56 6.14
C ILE A 80 13.64 -11.02 7.55
N SER A 81 13.34 -9.73 7.70
CA SER A 81 12.92 -9.16 8.98
C SER A 81 11.57 -8.47 8.89
N GLY A 82 10.86 -8.49 10.00
CA GLY A 82 9.66 -7.68 10.23
C GLY A 82 9.65 -7.14 11.64
N GLN A 83 9.07 -5.98 11.84
CA GLN A 83 8.89 -5.39 13.15
C GLN A 83 7.40 -5.14 13.33
N THR A 84 6.82 -5.77 14.37
CA THR A 84 5.41 -5.60 14.71
C THR A 84 5.24 -4.42 15.62
N ASP A 85 4.17 -3.67 15.47
CA ASP A 85 3.89 -2.55 16.35
C ASP A 85 3.49 -3.04 17.74
N SER A 86 2.60 -4.06 17.80
CA SER A 86 2.11 -4.57 19.08
C SER A 86 1.55 -5.99 18.98
N ILE A 87 1.80 -6.81 20.00
CA ILE A 87 1.17 -8.12 20.18
C ILE A 87 0.56 -8.15 21.58
N ASP A 88 -0.74 -8.35 21.65
CA ASP A 88 -1.46 -8.62 22.90
C ASP A 88 -1.22 -10.07 23.32
N ILE A 89 -0.64 -10.27 24.50
CA ILE A 89 -0.24 -11.61 24.96
C ILE A 89 -1.45 -12.40 25.47
N ASN A 90 -2.46 -11.73 26.03
CA ASN A 90 -3.62 -12.40 26.62
C ASN A 90 -4.54 -12.96 25.55
N ASP A 91 -4.82 -12.15 24.52
CA ASP A 91 -5.71 -12.52 23.41
C ASP A 91 -4.94 -13.08 22.21
N ASN A 92 -3.60 -13.04 22.27
CA ASN A 92 -2.70 -13.48 21.21
C ASN A 92 -2.99 -12.82 19.85
N ILE A 93 -3.27 -11.51 19.90
CA ILE A 93 -3.64 -10.69 18.73
C ILE A 93 -2.48 -9.79 18.34
N LEU A 94 -2.07 -9.89 17.08
CA LEU A 94 -1.11 -8.98 16.45
C LEU A 94 -1.83 -7.73 15.95
N LYS A 95 -1.34 -6.56 16.33
CA LYS A 95 -1.91 -5.26 15.99
C LYS A 95 -0.87 -4.42 15.25
N ASP A 96 -1.32 -3.71 14.23
CA ASP A 96 -0.50 -2.75 13.47
C ASP A 96 -1.24 -1.42 13.36
N TYR A 97 -0.55 -0.32 13.65
CA TYR A 97 -1.12 1.02 13.68
C TYR A 97 -0.99 1.69 12.31
N LYS A 98 -2.09 2.22 11.78
CA LYS A 98 -2.10 2.92 10.49
C LYS A 98 -2.70 4.31 10.61
N VAL A 99 -1.89 5.36 10.45
CA VAL A 99 -2.38 6.74 10.30
C VAL A 99 -2.72 6.98 8.83
N THR A 100 -4.02 7.07 8.52
CA THR A 100 -4.49 7.10 7.13
C THR A 100 -5.69 8.04 6.94
N SER A 101 -6.22 8.13 5.72
CA SER A 101 -7.46 8.87 5.45
C SER A 101 -8.70 8.06 5.82
N VAL A 102 -9.80 8.77 6.10
CA VAL A 102 -11.11 8.12 6.35
C VAL A 102 -11.49 7.20 5.19
N TRP A 103 -11.33 7.65 3.94
CA TRP A 103 -11.71 6.84 2.78
C TRP A 103 -10.86 5.59 2.60
N SER A 104 -9.61 5.61 3.05
CA SER A 104 -8.78 4.40 3.10
C SER A 104 -9.31 3.39 4.15
N ILE A 105 -9.89 3.88 5.24
CA ILE A 105 -10.55 3.04 6.25
C ILE A 105 -11.82 2.43 5.68
N VAL A 106 -12.67 3.25 5.05
CA VAL A 106 -13.92 2.78 4.42
C VAL A 106 -13.63 1.71 3.37
N SER A 107 -12.69 1.96 2.47
CA SER A 107 -12.28 0.98 1.44
C SER A 107 -11.75 -0.32 2.07
N ALA A 108 -10.95 -0.22 3.13
CA ALA A 108 -10.43 -1.40 3.81
C ALA A 108 -11.52 -2.24 4.49
N GLN A 109 -12.60 -1.59 4.98
CA GLN A 109 -13.73 -2.29 5.61
C GLN A 109 -14.69 -2.92 4.60
N THR A 110 -14.78 -2.37 3.38
CA THR A 110 -15.75 -2.81 2.35
C THR A 110 -15.15 -3.75 1.32
N GLU A 111 -13.93 -3.47 0.88
CA GLU A 111 -13.25 -4.18 -0.24
C GLU A 111 -12.04 -4.99 0.23
N GLY A 112 -11.62 -4.78 1.49
CA GLY A 112 -10.34 -5.26 1.98
C GLY A 112 -9.17 -4.43 1.48
N LYS A 113 -7.99 -4.68 2.05
CA LYS A 113 -6.75 -4.04 1.62
C LYS A 113 -5.62 -5.04 1.61
N ALA A 114 -5.31 -5.55 0.43
CA ALA A 114 -4.34 -6.62 0.23
C ALA A 114 -2.96 -6.34 0.86
N GLU A 115 -2.51 -5.08 0.82
CA GLU A 115 -1.22 -4.68 1.41
C GLU A 115 -1.21 -4.87 2.93
N TRP A 116 -2.31 -4.59 3.63
CA TRP A 116 -2.42 -4.78 5.08
C TRP A 116 -2.54 -6.26 5.44
N GLU A 117 -3.33 -6.99 4.68
CA GLU A 117 -3.49 -8.44 4.83
C GLU A 117 -2.16 -9.17 4.66
N GLN A 118 -1.45 -8.89 3.58
CA GLN A 118 -0.12 -9.45 3.30
C GLN A 118 0.89 -9.11 4.41
N GLN A 119 0.92 -7.87 4.87
CA GLN A 119 1.85 -7.41 5.89
C GLN A 119 1.65 -8.13 7.20
N LEU A 120 0.40 -8.19 7.70
CA LEU A 120 0.12 -8.82 8.99
C LEU A 120 0.31 -10.34 8.94
N ASN A 121 -0.06 -10.99 7.84
CA ASN A 121 0.17 -12.42 7.66
C ASN A 121 1.67 -12.77 7.60
N LEU A 122 2.49 -11.92 7.01
CA LEU A 122 3.96 -12.09 7.05
C LEU A 122 4.52 -11.86 8.46
N TYR A 123 3.97 -10.94 9.23
CA TYR A 123 4.38 -10.77 10.63
C TYR A 123 3.98 -11.98 11.48
N ALA A 124 2.79 -12.53 11.30
CA ALA A 124 2.37 -13.77 11.97
C ALA A 124 3.28 -14.95 11.59
N TYR A 125 3.64 -15.07 10.31
CA TYR A 125 4.62 -16.04 9.83
C TYR A 125 5.97 -15.89 10.55
N LEU A 126 6.53 -14.68 10.62
CA LEU A 126 7.81 -14.44 11.29
C LEU A 126 7.73 -14.75 12.78
N TYR A 127 6.65 -14.34 13.45
CA TYR A 127 6.43 -14.63 14.87
C TYR A 127 6.42 -16.15 15.15
N ARG A 128 5.71 -16.91 14.32
CA ARG A 128 5.67 -18.37 14.42
C ARG A 128 7.04 -19.01 14.19
N LYS A 129 7.79 -18.56 13.17
CA LYS A 129 9.12 -19.10 12.87
C LYS A 129 10.13 -18.82 13.97
N GLU A 130 10.06 -17.65 14.61
CA GLU A 130 11.00 -17.25 15.66
C GLU A 130 10.65 -17.85 17.02
N THR A 131 9.36 -17.85 17.38
CA THR A 131 8.92 -18.22 18.73
C THR A 131 8.37 -19.62 18.86
N GLY A 132 7.99 -20.26 17.76
CA GLY A 132 7.24 -21.51 17.74
C GLY A 132 5.78 -21.40 18.18
N LYS A 133 5.27 -20.16 18.36
CA LYS A 133 3.88 -19.88 18.78
C LYS A 133 3.09 -19.28 17.62
N ASN A 134 1.80 -19.53 17.59
CA ASN A 134 0.88 -18.93 16.63
C ASN A 134 0.29 -17.63 17.16
N ILE A 135 -0.16 -16.77 16.27
CA ILE A 135 -1.05 -15.62 16.51
C ILE A 135 -2.48 -16.10 16.23
N ASP A 136 -3.45 -15.67 17.04
CA ASP A 136 -4.85 -16.09 16.93
C ASP A 136 -5.70 -15.06 16.18
N GLY A 137 -5.24 -13.81 16.05
CA GLY A 137 -5.94 -12.76 15.32
C GLY A 137 -5.03 -11.64 14.83
N LEU A 138 -5.46 -11.01 13.75
CA LEU A 138 -4.76 -9.90 13.09
C LEU A 138 -5.66 -8.67 13.06
N ASN A 139 -5.20 -7.55 13.59
CA ASN A 139 -5.95 -6.31 13.61
C ASN A 139 -5.13 -5.12 13.10
N ILE A 140 -5.75 -4.31 12.25
CA ILE A 140 -5.29 -2.95 11.96
C ILE A 140 -6.02 -1.99 12.89
N ILE A 141 -5.26 -1.16 13.60
CA ILE A 141 -5.78 -0.03 14.37
C ILE A 141 -5.61 1.21 13.50
N ALA A 142 -6.66 1.54 12.74
CA ALA A 142 -6.63 2.64 11.80
C ALA A 142 -7.02 3.96 12.48
N ILE A 143 -6.16 4.98 12.36
CA ILE A 143 -6.34 6.33 12.91
C ILE A 143 -6.55 7.27 11.73
N ALA A 144 -7.77 7.81 11.62
CA ALA A 144 -8.15 8.71 10.54
C ALA A 144 -7.64 10.14 10.79
N ARG A 145 -6.66 10.58 10.00
CA ARG A 145 -6.05 11.92 10.11
C ARG A 145 -6.96 13.07 9.68
N ASP A 146 -7.99 12.76 8.93
CA ASP A 146 -8.94 13.72 8.31
C ASP A 146 -10.39 13.49 8.75
N TRP A 147 -10.61 12.76 9.84
CA TRP A 147 -11.95 12.51 10.35
C TRP A 147 -12.65 13.82 10.77
N ASN A 148 -13.93 13.93 10.42
CA ASN A 148 -14.72 15.12 10.69
C ASN A 148 -16.10 14.77 11.24
N LYS A 149 -16.42 15.28 12.44
CA LYS A 149 -17.70 15.03 13.12
C LYS A 149 -18.91 15.49 12.31
N ASN A 150 -18.81 16.64 11.64
CA ASN A 150 -19.94 17.17 10.86
C ASN A 150 -20.18 16.31 9.60
N GLN A 151 -19.13 15.74 9.03
CA GLN A 151 -19.25 14.81 7.90
C GLN A 151 -19.90 13.52 8.36
N TYR A 152 -19.48 12.94 9.48
CA TYR A 152 -20.14 11.79 10.09
C TYR A 152 -21.64 12.01 10.29
N MET A 153 -22.03 13.15 10.88
CA MET A 153 -23.45 13.47 11.14
C MET A 153 -24.30 13.61 9.85
N ARG A 154 -23.68 13.83 8.70
CA ARG A 154 -24.36 14.02 7.39
C ARG A 154 -24.31 12.78 6.49
N SER A 155 -23.46 11.82 6.80
CA SER A 155 -23.14 10.70 5.88
C SER A 155 -24.18 9.57 5.86
N GLY A 156 -25.14 9.57 6.80
CA GLY A 156 -26.15 8.52 6.84
C GLY A 156 -25.63 7.09 7.13
N GLY A 157 -24.35 6.95 7.56
CA GLY A 157 -23.77 5.66 7.92
C GLY A 157 -22.55 5.24 7.09
N ASP A 158 -22.29 5.90 5.97
CA ASP A 158 -21.16 5.57 5.08
C ASP A 158 -19.79 6.10 5.58
N TYR A 159 -19.78 6.73 6.75
CA TYR A 159 -18.60 7.37 7.32
C TYR A 159 -18.34 6.81 8.73
N PRO A 160 -17.10 6.50 9.10
CA PRO A 160 -16.80 5.93 10.42
C PRO A 160 -17.30 6.80 11.58
N PRO A 161 -17.89 6.18 12.61
CA PRO A 161 -18.44 6.92 13.76
C PRO A 161 -17.34 7.53 14.65
N SER A 162 -16.11 7.07 14.53
CA SER A 162 -14.96 7.46 15.32
C SER A 162 -13.74 7.70 14.44
N PRO A 163 -12.80 8.58 14.86
CA PRO A 163 -11.51 8.71 14.19
C PRO A 163 -10.62 7.45 14.30
N ILE A 164 -10.98 6.50 15.17
CA ILE A 164 -10.27 5.25 15.33
C ILE A 164 -11.20 4.10 14.94
N SER A 165 -10.68 3.19 14.11
CA SER A 165 -11.37 1.98 13.68
C SER A 165 -10.46 0.76 13.87
N VAL A 166 -11.02 -0.31 14.41
CA VAL A 166 -10.37 -1.63 14.46
C VAL A 166 -10.86 -2.43 13.26
N ILE A 167 -9.94 -2.85 12.42
CA ILE A 167 -10.22 -3.63 11.21
C ILE A 167 -9.59 -5.00 11.40
N GLN A 168 -10.43 -6.02 11.46
CA GLN A 168 -9.97 -7.41 11.51
C GLN A 168 -9.46 -7.81 10.13
N ILE A 169 -8.33 -8.49 10.12
CA ILE A 169 -7.68 -9.00 8.92
C ILE A 169 -7.76 -10.52 8.92
N ASP A 170 -8.07 -11.09 7.77
CA ASP A 170 -8.17 -12.53 7.63
C ASP A 170 -6.79 -13.19 7.82
N MET A 171 -6.76 -14.20 8.66
CA MET A 171 -5.58 -15.02 8.90
C MET A 171 -5.48 -16.09 7.82
N TRP A 172 -4.36 -16.11 7.11
CA TRP A 172 -4.04 -17.19 6.17
C TRP A 172 -3.63 -18.46 6.91
N SER A 173 -3.81 -19.60 6.27
CA SER A 173 -3.24 -20.84 6.76
C SER A 173 -1.71 -20.80 6.78
N ASP A 174 -1.10 -21.65 7.58
CA ASP A 174 0.36 -21.78 7.66
C ASP A 174 0.99 -22.06 6.29
N GLU A 175 0.33 -22.89 5.49
CA GLU A 175 0.75 -23.23 4.14
C GLU A 175 0.66 -22.06 3.17
N GLU A 176 -0.37 -21.23 3.30
CA GLU A 176 -0.54 -20.03 2.48
C GLU A 176 0.53 -18.98 2.81
N GLN A 177 0.78 -18.74 4.09
CA GLN A 177 1.85 -17.85 4.53
C GLN A 177 3.21 -18.33 4.02
N GLU A 178 3.52 -19.63 4.16
CA GLU A 178 4.77 -20.25 3.68
C GLU A 178 4.91 -20.11 2.15
N ARG A 179 3.85 -20.43 1.41
CA ARG A 179 3.82 -20.31 -0.05
C ARG A 179 4.07 -18.86 -0.47
N PHE A 180 3.34 -17.92 0.11
CA PHE A 180 3.43 -16.50 -0.24
C PHE A 180 4.83 -15.93 0.01
N VAL A 181 5.42 -16.19 1.19
CA VAL A 181 6.76 -15.69 1.48
C VAL A 181 7.81 -16.27 0.54
N ASN A 182 7.72 -17.57 0.23
CA ASN A 182 8.63 -18.23 -0.70
C ASN A 182 8.52 -17.67 -2.11
N GLU A 183 7.29 -17.40 -2.58
CA GLU A 183 7.04 -16.79 -3.88
C GLU A 183 7.61 -15.36 -3.95
N ARG A 184 7.34 -14.54 -2.93
CA ARG A 184 7.86 -13.17 -2.89
C ARG A 184 9.38 -13.12 -2.88
N VAL A 185 10.04 -13.99 -2.10
CA VAL A 185 11.50 -14.08 -2.07
C VAL A 185 12.04 -14.48 -3.44
N SER A 186 11.46 -15.50 -4.09
CA SER A 186 11.88 -15.91 -5.43
C SER A 186 11.78 -14.77 -6.45
N ILE A 187 10.65 -14.06 -6.48
CA ILE A 187 10.45 -12.92 -7.39
C ILE A 187 11.55 -11.86 -7.21
N HIS A 188 11.94 -11.58 -5.97
CA HIS A 188 13.02 -10.63 -5.69
C HIS A 188 14.40 -11.16 -6.04
N GLN A 189 14.68 -12.45 -5.81
CA GLN A 189 15.93 -13.09 -6.21
C GLN A 189 16.08 -13.13 -7.73
N ASP A 190 15.04 -13.55 -8.45
CA ASP A 190 15.02 -13.59 -9.91
C ASP A 190 15.22 -12.20 -10.52
N ALA A 191 14.61 -11.19 -9.91
CA ALA A 191 14.79 -9.79 -10.35
C ALA A 191 16.23 -9.30 -10.12
N GLU A 192 16.88 -9.64 -9.01
CA GLU A 192 18.30 -9.29 -8.79
C GLU A 192 19.22 -9.98 -9.80
N ILE A 193 18.97 -11.25 -10.06
CA ILE A 193 19.76 -12.02 -11.05
C ILE A 193 19.58 -11.44 -12.46
N GLY A 194 18.33 -11.21 -12.88
CA GLY A 194 18.01 -10.61 -14.18
C GLY A 194 18.64 -9.22 -14.36
N TYR A 195 18.60 -8.42 -13.31
CA TYR A 195 19.21 -7.10 -13.32
C TYR A 195 20.74 -7.16 -13.41
N LEU A 196 21.39 -8.02 -12.63
CA LEU A 196 22.85 -8.17 -12.64
C LEU A 196 23.40 -8.72 -13.97
N ILE A 197 22.67 -9.64 -14.62
CA ILE A 197 23.14 -10.28 -15.86
C ILE A 197 22.79 -9.46 -17.08
N ASN A 198 21.59 -8.95 -17.18
CA ASN A 198 21.04 -8.38 -18.41
C ASN A 198 20.62 -6.91 -18.27
N ASN A 199 20.79 -6.30 -17.11
CA ASN A 199 20.21 -4.98 -16.75
C ASN A 199 18.69 -4.93 -17.00
N ASP A 200 18.00 -6.08 -16.80
CA ASP A 200 16.56 -6.23 -17.00
C ASP A 200 15.84 -6.26 -15.66
N LEU A 201 14.82 -5.42 -15.55
CA LEU A 201 13.97 -5.30 -14.37
C LEU A 201 12.55 -5.78 -14.72
N PRO A 202 11.94 -6.64 -13.89
CA PRO A 202 10.56 -7.06 -14.10
C PRO A 202 9.65 -5.82 -14.13
N LEU A 203 8.63 -5.85 -14.98
CA LEU A 203 7.65 -4.76 -15.03
C LEU A 203 6.76 -4.78 -13.80
N CYS A 204 6.43 -3.61 -13.27
CA CYS A 204 5.34 -3.48 -12.31
C CYS A 204 4.01 -3.80 -12.99
N THR A 205 3.16 -4.57 -12.33
CA THR A 205 1.80 -4.88 -12.79
C THR A 205 0.90 -3.64 -12.75
N ASP A 206 -0.26 -3.69 -13.39
CA ASP A 206 -1.23 -2.61 -13.32
C ASP A 206 -1.72 -2.36 -11.89
N ALA A 207 -1.92 -3.43 -11.10
CA ALA A 207 -2.27 -3.33 -9.69
C ALA A 207 -1.17 -2.64 -8.86
N GLU A 208 0.11 -3.03 -9.05
CA GLU A 208 1.25 -2.41 -8.36
C GLU A 208 1.44 -0.95 -8.72
N ARG A 209 1.02 -0.53 -9.90
CA ARG A 209 1.08 0.86 -10.37
C ARG A 209 -0.16 1.67 -10.00
N TRP A 210 -1.18 1.05 -9.39
CA TRP A 210 -2.51 1.62 -9.14
C TRP A 210 -3.09 2.23 -10.42
N LYS A 211 -2.97 1.49 -11.52
CA LYS A 211 -3.42 1.95 -12.83
C LYS A 211 -4.93 2.01 -12.86
N ARG A 212 -5.45 3.19 -13.18
CA ARG A 212 -6.88 3.39 -13.43
C ARG A 212 -7.28 2.72 -14.73
N LYS A 213 -8.54 2.33 -14.83
CA LYS A 213 -9.12 1.86 -16.09
C LYS A 213 -9.12 2.97 -17.12
N ASP A 214 -8.94 2.58 -18.38
CA ASP A 214 -9.23 3.45 -19.51
C ASP A 214 -10.72 3.82 -19.48
N THR A 215 -11.07 5.04 -19.86
CA THR A 215 -12.45 5.53 -19.85
C THR A 215 -12.75 6.35 -21.09
N TYR A 216 -14.03 6.43 -21.42
CA TYR A 216 -14.54 7.33 -22.45
C TYR A 216 -15.25 8.50 -21.79
N ARG A 217 -14.66 9.68 -21.95
CA ARG A 217 -15.16 10.93 -21.36
C ARG A 217 -16.14 11.58 -22.30
N VAL A 218 -17.37 11.75 -21.86
CA VAL A 218 -18.33 12.58 -22.58
C VAL A 218 -18.13 14.02 -22.13
N GLU A 219 -17.62 14.83 -23.02
CA GLU A 219 -17.31 16.25 -22.77
C GLU A 219 -18.36 17.14 -23.43
N LYS A 220 -18.69 18.27 -22.78
CA LYS A 220 -19.61 19.29 -23.33
C LYS A 220 -18.84 20.56 -23.63
N LYS A 221 -19.00 21.12 -24.83
CA LYS A 221 -18.38 22.38 -25.23
C LYS A 221 -18.65 23.47 -24.20
N GLY A 222 -17.56 24.11 -23.71
CA GLY A 222 -17.63 25.18 -22.69
C GLY A 222 -17.67 24.71 -21.24
N ARG A 223 -17.62 23.40 -20.97
CA ARG A 223 -17.53 22.83 -19.63
C ARG A 223 -16.14 22.23 -19.38
N LYS A 224 -15.52 22.53 -18.23
CA LYS A 224 -14.18 22.00 -17.86
C LYS A 224 -14.19 20.55 -17.41
N SER A 225 -15.29 20.08 -16.81
CA SER A 225 -15.42 18.69 -16.33
C SER A 225 -16.24 17.86 -17.30
N ALA A 226 -15.90 16.58 -17.43
CA ALA A 226 -16.72 15.65 -18.18
C ALA A 226 -18.17 15.63 -17.67
N VAL A 227 -19.12 15.43 -18.60
CA VAL A 227 -20.53 15.22 -18.28
C VAL A 227 -20.73 13.84 -17.68
N ARG A 228 -20.01 12.84 -18.23
CA ARG A 228 -20.00 11.45 -17.78
C ARG A 228 -18.69 10.78 -18.15
N LEU A 229 -18.31 9.77 -17.35
CA LEU A 229 -17.26 8.81 -17.65
C LEU A 229 -17.92 7.46 -17.86
N LEU A 230 -17.51 6.74 -18.90
CA LEU A 230 -18.07 5.45 -19.29
C LEU A 230 -16.92 4.49 -19.60
N ASP A 231 -17.18 3.18 -19.46
CA ASP A 231 -16.13 2.16 -19.57
C ASP A 231 -15.89 1.74 -21.03
N THR A 232 -16.87 1.91 -21.92
CA THR A 232 -16.77 1.54 -23.34
C THR A 232 -17.16 2.69 -24.26
N GLN A 233 -16.69 2.62 -25.52
CA GLN A 233 -17.05 3.57 -26.57
C GLN A 233 -18.53 3.49 -26.89
N GLU A 234 -19.06 2.27 -26.94
CA GLU A 234 -20.47 1.99 -27.25
C GLU A 234 -21.40 2.65 -26.24
N GLU A 235 -21.12 2.49 -24.93
CA GLU A 235 -21.89 3.16 -23.87
C GLU A 235 -21.80 4.70 -23.98
N ALA A 236 -20.64 5.22 -24.37
CA ALA A 236 -20.47 6.65 -24.53
C ALA A 236 -21.26 7.20 -25.72
N ASP A 237 -21.28 6.47 -26.83
CA ASP A 237 -22.03 6.84 -28.03
C ASP A 237 -23.54 6.76 -27.77
N GLU A 238 -24.04 5.68 -27.13
CA GLU A 238 -25.43 5.57 -26.70
C GLU A 238 -25.87 6.70 -25.79
N PHE A 239 -25.00 7.04 -24.81
CA PHE A 239 -25.27 8.17 -23.90
C PHE A 239 -25.38 9.49 -24.67
N VAL A 240 -24.51 9.75 -25.65
CA VAL A 240 -24.54 10.96 -26.47
C VAL A 240 -25.78 11.00 -27.33
N GLU A 241 -26.15 9.89 -27.96
CA GLU A 241 -27.36 9.78 -28.82
C GLU A 241 -28.65 10.03 -28.02
N GLY A 242 -28.75 9.48 -26.80
CA GLY A 242 -29.89 9.67 -25.91
C GLY A 242 -29.94 11.02 -25.19
N HIS A 243 -28.91 11.85 -25.30
CA HIS A 243 -28.84 13.09 -24.53
C HIS A 243 -29.42 14.27 -25.28
N LYS A 244 -30.25 15.09 -24.63
CA LYS A 244 -30.91 16.30 -25.21
C LYS A 244 -29.95 17.30 -25.87
N ASP A 245 -28.71 17.38 -25.38
CA ASP A 245 -27.64 18.27 -25.85
C ASP A 245 -26.64 17.53 -26.76
N SER A 246 -27.02 16.44 -27.40
CA SER A 246 -26.13 15.56 -28.20
C SER A 246 -25.17 16.31 -29.13
N LYS A 247 -25.66 17.36 -29.78
CA LYS A 247 -24.87 18.19 -30.71
C LYS A 247 -23.71 18.99 -30.04
N LEU A 248 -23.74 19.12 -28.71
CA LEU A 248 -22.72 19.84 -27.93
C LEU A 248 -21.79 18.87 -27.19
N LEU A 249 -22.05 17.57 -27.29
CA LEU A 249 -21.29 16.52 -26.63
C LEU A 249 -20.27 15.91 -27.59
N ASN A 250 -19.13 15.53 -27.05
CA ASN A 250 -18.06 14.83 -27.74
C ASN A 250 -17.53 13.71 -26.85
N VAL A 251 -17.24 12.55 -27.46
CA VAL A 251 -16.61 11.43 -26.77
C VAL A 251 -15.11 11.51 -26.97
N VAL A 252 -14.36 11.46 -25.87
CA VAL A 252 -12.90 11.50 -25.86
C VAL A 252 -12.39 10.29 -25.10
N PHE A 253 -11.56 9.47 -25.73
CA PHE A 253 -10.84 8.41 -25.03
C PHE A 253 -9.84 9.00 -24.03
N ALA A 254 -9.91 8.53 -22.79
CA ALA A 254 -8.99 8.92 -21.72
C ALA A 254 -8.28 7.66 -21.20
N LYS A 255 -7.01 7.54 -21.50
CA LYS A 255 -6.16 6.47 -21.02
C LYS A 255 -6.05 6.55 -19.49
N GLY A 256 -6.14 5.41 -18.83
CA GLY A 256 -5.98 5.30 -17.38
C GLY A 256 -4.56 5.65 -16.94
N GLU A 257 -4.44 6.51 -15.94
CA GLU A 257 -3.16 6.93 -15.37
C GLU A 257 -2.63 5.91 -14.36
N SER A 258 -1.32 5.70 -14.34
CA SER A 258 -0.61 4.95 -13.30
C SER A 258 -0.37 5.85 -12.08
N ILE A 259 -1.35 5.93 -11.19
CA ILE A 259 -1.36 6.89 -10.07
C ILE A 259 -0.15 6.75 -9.16
N ARG A 260 0.25 5.52 -8.82
CA ARG A 260 1.45 5.30 -8.00
C ARG A 260 2.70 5.85 -8.67
N CYS A 261 2.88 5.60 -9.97
CA CYS A 261 4.06 6.08 -10.69
C CYS A 261 4.12 7.61 -10.73
N LYS A 262 2.97 8.26 -10.93
CA LYS A 262 2.86 9.70 -11.07
C LYS A 262 3.07 10.45 -9.76
N ASP A 263 2.46 9.98 -8.68
CA ASP A 263 2.30 10.78 -7.45
C ASP A 263 3.01 10.18 -6.22
N TYR A 264 3.42 8.89 -6.26
CA TYR A 264 3.87 8.18 -5.05
C TYR A 264 5.11 7.31 -5.24
N CYS A 265 5.73 7.29 -6.42
CA CYS A 265 6.88 6.44 -6.68
C CYS A 265 8.17 7.26 -6.72
N ASP A 266 8.99 7.16 -5.70
CA ASP A 266 10.25 7.92 -5.56
C ASP A 266 11.26 7.66 -6.69
N VAL A 267 11.11 6.53 -7.40
CA VAL A 267 12.00 6.15 -8.51
C VAL A 267 11.38 6.36 -9.89
N ALA A 268 10.26 7.08 -9.99
CA ALA A 268 9.54 7.28 -11.25
C ALA A 268 10.43 7.91 -12.34
N GLU A 269 11.26 8.88 -11.97
CA GLU A 269 12.19 9.56 -12.88
C GLU A 269 13.30 8.65 -13.43
N PHE A 270 13.59 7.52 -12.78
CA PHE A 270 14.57 6.53 -13.24
C PHE A 270 13.92 5.35 -13.97
N CYS A 271 12.56 5.27 -13.95
CA CYS A 271 11.82 4.11 -14.41
C CYS A 271 11.47 4.17 -15.89
N ASN A 272 12.11 3.30 -16.70
CA ASN A 272 11.82 3.20 -18.12
C ASN A 272 10.39 2.76 -18.44
N GLN A 273 9.78 1.94 -17.58
CA GLN A 273 8.39 1.52 -17.76
C GLN A 273 7.45 2.73 -17.74
N TYR A 274 7.61 3.63 -16.77
CA TYR A 274 6.79 4.82 -16.62
C TYR A 274 7.04 5.83 -17.76
N LYS A 275 8.32 6.13 -18.07
CA LYS A 275 8.68 7.03 -19.18
C LYS A 275 8.10 6.58 -20.51
N ASN A 276 8.11 5.28 -20.80
CA ASN A 276 7.54 4.72 -22.01
C ASN A 276 6.01 4.78 -22.05
N GLU A 277 5.35 4.84 -20.88
CA GLU A 277 3.89 5.00 -20.79
C GLU A 277 3.46 6.45 -21.04
N GLU A 278 4.23 7.43 -20.56
CA GLU A 278 3.97 8.86 -20.79
C GLU A 278 4.24 9.29 -22.25
N SER A 279 5.12 8.58 -22.96
CA SER A 279 5.49 8.88 -24.33
C SER A 279 4.50 8.39 -25.38
N LYS A 280 3.46 7.63 -24.97
CA LYS A 280 2.41 7.08 -25.83
C LYS A 280 1.08 7.77 -25.58
#